data_dcb20a11acf3ffe22671f5d1235dc0bd
#
_entry.id   dcb20a11acf3ffe22671f5d1235dc0bd
#
_cell.length_a   1.000
_cell.length_b   1.000
_cell.length_c   1.000
_cell.angle_alpha   90.00
_cell.angle_beta   90.00
_cell.angle_gamma   90.00
#
_symmetry.space_group_name_H-M   'P 1'
#
loop_
_entity.id
_entity.type
_entity.pdbx_description
1 polymer ?
#
loop_
_entity_poly.entity_id
_entity_poly.type
_entity_poly.pdbx_seq_one_letter_code
_entity_poly.pdbx_strand_id
1 'polypeptide(L)'
;NYPNMDQTRIDDFNMALLSMCEEMGLKFLNTAEALKDSTGYGNADYYQSGDIHLKTSGLKVLLNYLCTHAYETEDRRPDTNNIPRRAEYVPEPSSAVASSSSEVTSSSSEVQEDTTQYQASYRVDKTGGGTLSAGNDNGKTTLTYSVGASQSVSVTAVPASGHVFVKWSDGVTNKTRTDANFKQNLDVTAVFAAASVQISSSGKAAVGGSCTFHAKISGKYLEADSIRWYANGVEAASAAGQTSVTVPITAEMQGTTFKVYAVVSYNGSTVTSNTLEITVPGAPA
;
A
#
# COMPACT_ATOMS: atom_id res chain seq x y z
N ASN A 1 -15.07 0.67 -18.97
CA ASN A 1 -15.59 -0.69 -18.84
C ASN A 1 -14.44 -1.62 -18.49
N TYR A 2 -14.54 -2.29 -17.35
CA TYR A 2 -13.61 -3.35 -16.94
C TYR A 2 -14.23 -4.68 -17.41
N PRO A 3 -13.80 -5.27 -18.51
CA PRO A 3 -14.51 -6.35 -19.21
C PRO A 3 -14.64 -7.66 -18.43
N ASN A 4 -13.94 -7.75 -17.29
CA ASN A 4 -13.97 -8.95 -16.44
C ASN A 4 -14.63 -8.72 -15.06
N MET A 5 -15.21 -7.53 -14.82
CA MET A 5 -15.93 -7.22 -13.60
C MET A 5 -17.41 -7.07 -13.91
N ASP A 6 -18.17 -8.12 -13.70
CA ASP A 6 -19.64 -8.08 -13.72
C ASP A 6 -20.19 -8.14 -12.28
N GLN A 7 -21.37 -7.60 -12.08
CA GLN A 7 -22.01 -7.52 -10.77
C GLN A 7 -22.27 -8.91 -10.16
N THR A 8 -22.64 -9.88 -10.98
CA THR A 8 -22.91 -11.24 -10.51
C THR A 8 -21.67 -11.86 -9.88
N ARG A 9 -20.51 -11.69 -10.51
CA ARG A 9 -19.24 -12.20 -9.94
C ARG A 9 -18.85 -11.52 -8.64
N ILE A 10 -19.13 -10.22 -8.52
CA ILE A 10 -18.88 -9.47 -7.27
C ILE A 10 -19.80 -10.00 -6.18
N ASP A 11 -21.06 -10.24 -6.50
CA ASP A 11 -22.04 -10.75 -5.54
C ASP A 11 -21.72 -12.19 -5.12
N ASP A 12 -21.38 -13.07 -6.04
CA ASP A 12 -20.96 -14.44 -5.76
C ASP A 12 -19.70 -14.46 -4.85
N PHE A 13 -18.74 -13.61 -5.15
CA PHE A 13 -17.53 -13.47 -4.33
C PHE A 13 -17.85 -12.98 -2.90
N ASN A 14 -18.70 -11.96 -2.77
CA ASN A 14 -19.12 -11.44 -1.47
C ASN A 14 -19.92 -12.46 -0.67
N MET A 15 -20.77 -13.25 -1.32
CA MET A 15 -21.51 -14.34 -0.66
C MET A 15 -20.58 -15.47 -0.21
N ALA A 16 -19.57 -15.83 -1.00
CA ALA A 16 -18.56 -16.80 -0.60
C ALA A 16 -17.73 -16.30 0.59
N LEU A 17 -17.35 -15.00 0.60
CA LEU A 17 -16.67 -14.38 1.74
C LEU A 17 -17.55 -14.36 3.00
N LEU A 18 -18.83 -14.05 2.88
CA LEU A 18 -19.77 -14.09 4.00
C LEU A 18 -19.81 -15.47 4.63
N SER A 19 -20.02 -16.52 3.80
CA SER A 19 -20.05 -17.92 4.26
C SER A 19 -18.76 -18.33 4.97
N MET A 20 -17.61 -17.98 4.39
CA MET A 20 -16.32 -18.27 5.00
C MET A 20 -16.12 -17.51 6.32
N CYS A 21 -16.55 -16.25 6.41
CA CYS A 21 -16.47 -15.48 7.65
C CYS A 21 -17.36 -16.09 8.74
N GLU A 22 -18.58 -16.54 8.39
CA GLU A 22 -19.49 -17.22 9.33
C GLU A 22 -18.89 -18.52 9.85
N GLU A 23 -18.30 -19.36 8.98
CA GLU A 23 -17.62 -20.60 9.37
C GLU A 23 -16.44 -20.35 10.33
N MET A 24 -15.72 -19.24 10.12
CA MET A 24 -14.56 -18.85 10.93
C MET A 24 -14.92 -18.03 12.17
N GLY A 25 -16.20 -17.70 12.39
CA GLY A 25 -16.65 -16.80 13.47
C GLY A 25 -16.18 -15.36 13.31
N LEU A 26 -15.88 -14.94 12.06
CA LEU A 26 -15.45 -13.58 11.75
C LEU A 26 -16.64 -12.70 11.37
N LYS A 27 -16.46 -11.39 11.51
CA LYS A 27 -17.46 -10.40 11.11
C LYS A 27 -17.22 -9.93 9.69
N PHE A 28 -18.29 -9.84 8.89
CA PHE A 28 -18.27 -9.39 7.51
C PHE A 28 -19.28 -8.27 7.29
N LEU A 29 -18.87 -7.20 6.60
CA LEU A 29 -19.72 -6.10 6.18
C LEU A 29 -19.80 -6.07 4.66
N ASN A 30 -20.94 -6.43 4.07
CA ASN A 30 -21.14 -6.36 2.62
C ASN A 30 -21.46 -4.93 2.18
N THR A 31 -20.44 -4.09 2.12
CA THR A 31 -20.57 -2.67 1.77
C THR A 31 -21.02 -2.46 0.31
N ALA A 32 -20.87 -3.46 -0.55
CA ALA A 32 -21.31 -3.39 -1.95
C ALA A 32 -22.82 -3.22 -2.06
N GLU A 33 -23.61 -3.81 -1.15
CA GLU A 33 -25.07 -3.69 -1.14
C GLU A 33 -25.55 -2.25 -0.99
N ALA A 34 -24.86 -1.44 -0.18
CA ALA A 34 -25.21 -0.04 0.01
C ALA A 34 -24.98 0.84 -1.22
N LEU A 35 -24.20 0.36 -2.17
CA LEU A 35 -23.80 1.10 -3.37
C LEU A 35 -24.55 0.65 -4.63
N LYS A 36 -25.52 -0.26 -4.51
CA LYS A 36 -26.38 -0.73 -5.59
C LYS A 36 -27.59 0.19 -5.79
N ASP A 37 -28.11 0.16 -7.00
CA ASP A 37 -29.42 0.71 -7.34
C ASP A 37 -30.53 -0.35 -7.20
N SER A 38 -31.75 0.03 -7.54
CA SER A 38 -32.92 -0.87 -7.48
C SER A 38 -32.89 -2.05 -8.47
N THR A 39 -31.95 -2.05 -9.41
CA THR A 39 -31.75 -3.14 -10.38
C THR A 39 -30.67 -4.11 -9.92
N GLY A 40 -30.01 -3.85 -8.78
CA GLY A 40 -28.94 -4.66 -8.22
C GLY A 40 -27.57 -4.37 -8.80
N TYR A 41 -27.42 -3.36 -9.63
CA TYR A 41 -26.15 -2.91 -10.18
C TYR A 41 -25.59 -1.70 -9.40
N GLY A 42 -24.29 -1.44 -9.55
CA GLY A 42 -23.67 -0.26 -8.95
C GLY A 42 -24.35 1.02 -9.44
N ASN A 43 -24.81 1.84 -8.49
CA ASN A 43 -25.55 3.07 -8.79
C ASN A 43 -24.65 4.10 -9.47
N ALA A 44 -25.00 4.51 -10.70
CA ALA A 44 -24.23 5.48 -11.49
C ALA A 44 -24.05 6.85 -10.80
N ASP A 45 -24.91 7.22 -9.86
CA ASP A 45 -24.77 8.45 -9.09
C ASP A 45 -23.66 8.39 -8.04
N TYR A 46 -23.21 7.19 -7.68
CA TYR A 46 -22.18 6.95 -6.67
C TYR A 46 -20.79 6.74 -7.27
N TYR A 47 -20.69 6.37 -8.56
CA TYR A 47 -19.42 6.10 -9.24
C TYR A 47 -19.07 7.19 -10.25
N GLN A 48 -17.77 7.38 -10.47
CA GLN A 48 -17.29 8.21 -11.57
C GLN A 48 -17.60 7.53 -12.92
N SER A 49 -17.92 8.32 -13.92
CA SER A 49 -18.32 7.78 -15.23
C SER A 49 -17.23 6.90 -15.84
N GLY A 50 -17.56 5.63 -16.09
CA GLY A 50 -16.63 4.65 -16.67
C GLY A 50 -15.52 4.17 -15.72
N ASP A 51 -15.64 4.44 -14.41
CA ASP A 51 -14.62 4.14 -13.41
C ASP A 51 -15.24 3.45 -12.18
N ILE A 52 -14.39 2.75 -11.44
CA ILE A 52 -14.74 2.10 -10.16
C ILE A 52 -14.64 3.05 -8.96
N HIS A 53 -14.09 4.25 -9.14
CA HIS A 53 -13.90 5.19 -8.04
C HIS A 53 -15.23 5.85 -7.64
N LEU A 54 -15.44 5.96 -6.33
CA LEU A 54 -16.64 6.58 -5.79
C LEU A 54 -16.58 8.11 -5.91
N LYS A 55 -17.72 8.70 -6.24
CA LYS A 55 -17.98 10.13 -6.05
C LYS A 55 -18.19 10.43 -4.56
N THR A 56 -18.21 11.69 -4.19
CA THR A 56 -18.53 12.13 -2.82
C THR A 56 -19.90 11.62 -2.33
N SER A 57 -20.88 11.49 -3.21
CA SER A 57 -22.19 10.89 -2.91
C SER A 57 -22.06 9.43 -2.50
N GLY A 58 -21.31 8.62 -3.24
CA GLY A 58 -21.06 7.22 -2.92
C GLY A 58 -20.26 7.04 -1.63
N LEU A 59 -19.25 7.89 -1.39
CA LEU A 59 -18.49 7.89 -0.13
C LEU A 59 -19.38 8.17 1.09
N LYS A 60 -20.33 9.10 0.98
CA LYS A 60 -21.29 9.38 2.06
C LYS A 60 -22.19 8.19 2.36
N VAL A 61 -22.69 7.51 1.32
CA VAL A 61 -23.51 6.29 1.46
C VAL A 61 -22.69 5.17 2.12
N LEU A 62 -21.47 4.95 1.66
CA LEU A 62 -20.57 3.96 2.24
C LEU A 62 -20.29 4.23 3.73
N LEU A 63 -19.95 5.47 4.08
CA LEU A 63 -19.70 5.85 5.48
C LEU A 63 -20.95 5.66 6.34
N ASN A 64 -22.11 6.07 5.85
CA ASN A 64 -23.37 5.85 6.57
C ASN A 64 -23.64 4.36 6.80
N TYR A 65 -23.44 3.54 5.78
CA TYR A 65 -23.57 2.08 5.90
C TYR A 65 -22.64 1.51 6.97
N LEU A 66 -21.36 1.90 6.96
CA LEU A 66 -20.38 1.47 7.96
C LEU A 66 -20.79 1.90 9.38
N CYS A 67 -21.29 3.12 9.55
CA CYS A 67 -21.73 3.61 10.86
C CYS A 67 -22.98 2.91 11.39
N THR A 68 -23.89 2.47 10.50
CA THR A 68 -25.18 1.86 10.88
C THR A 68 -25.14 0.34 10.96
N HIS A 69 -24.13 -0.31 10.35
CA HIS A 69 -23.99 -1.77 10.29
C HIS A 69 -22.71 -2.26 10.97
N ALA A 70 -21.94 -1.38 11.63
CA ALA A 70 -20.76 -1.78 12.39
C ALA A 70 -21.16 -2.73 13.53
N TYR A 71 -20.35 -3.78 13.69
CA TYR A 71 -20.52 -4.69 14.81
C TYR A 71 -20.03 -4.03 16.11
N GLU A 72 -20.68 -4.34 17.22
CA GLU A 72 -20.15 -3.97 18.53
C GLU A 72 -18.82 -4.66 18.75
N THR A 73 -17.81 -3.90 19.06
CA THR A 73 -16.46 -4.39 19.40
C THR A 73 -15.99 -3.74 20.68
N GLU A 74 -15.18 -4.46 21.45
CA GLU A 74 -14.42 -3.82 22.54
C GLU A 74 -13.56 -2.69 21.99
N ASP A 75 -13.64 -1.54 22.65
CA ASP A 75 -12.75 -0.41 22.33
C ASP A 75 -11.32 -0.76 22.76
N ARG A 76 -10.52 -1.20 21.82
CA ARG A 76 -9.10 -1.56 22.04
C ARG A 76 -8.14 -0.39 21.80
N ARG A 77 -8.68 0.81 21.61
CA ARG A 77 -7.81 2.00 21.46
C ARG A 77 -7.07 2.23 22.78
N PRO A 78 -5.79 2.64 22.73
CA PRO A 78 -5.09 3.07 23.94
C PRO A 78 -5.93 4.13 24.66
N ASP A 79 -6.07 4.00 25.97
CA ASP A 79 -6.76 5.01 26.78
C ASP A 79 -5.91 6.29 26.77
N THR A 80 -6.18 7.13 25.79
CA THR A 80 -5.56 8.43 25.64
C THR A 80 -6.52 9.47 26.20
N ASN A 81 -6.31 9.81 27.47
CA ASN A 81 -7.14 10.76 28.21
C ASN A 81 -7.31 12.16 27.56
N ASN A 82 -6.74 12.38 26.40
CA ASN A 82 -6.70 13.67 25.70
C ASN A 82 -7.24 13.66 24.26
N ILE A 83 -7.83 12.56 23.77
CA ILE A 83 -8.52 12.59 22.47
C ILE A 83 -9.98 12.96 22.76
N PRO A 84 -10.46 14.15 22.32
CA PRO A 84 -11.87 14.50 22.48
C PRO A 84 -12.70 13.46 21.73
N ARG A 85 -13.53 12.70 22.44
CA ARG A 85 -14.55 11.85 21.83
C ARG A 85 -15.48 12.76 21.06
N ARG A 86 -15.69 12.49 19.78
CA ARG A 86 -16.71 13.18 19.01
C ARG A 86 -18.05 12.90 19.70
N ALA A 87 -18.83 13.96 19.99
CA ALA A 87 -20.18 13.81 20.49
C ALA A 87 -20.96 12.85 19.58
N GLU A 88 -21.72 11.97 20.18
CA GLU A 88 -22.55 10.99 19.48
C GLU A 88 -23.35 11.69 18.38
N TYR A 89 -23.21 11.21 17.12
CA TYR A 89 -23.99 11.75 16.01
C TYR A 89 -25.44 11.32 16.21
N VAL A 90 -26.27 12.23 16.65
CA VAL A 90 -27.73 12.08 16.64
C VAL A 90 -28.20 12.52 15.26
N PRO A 91 -28.71 11.61 14.41
CA PRO A 91 -29.28 12.01 13.13
C PRO A 91 -30.50 12.92 13.40
N GLU A 92 -30.48 14.14 12.86
CA GLU A 92 -31.63 14.99 12.90
C GLU A 92 -32.85 14.32 12.23
N PRO A 93 -34.05 14.33 12.86
CA PRO A 93 -35.24 13.80 12.23
C PRO A 93 -35.57 14.63 10.99
N SER A 94 -35.75 13.95 9.86
CA SER A 94 -36.21 14.52 8.60
C SER A 94 -37.55 15.22 8.81
N SER A 95 -37.54 16.54 8.97
CA SER A 95 -38.76 17.36 9.08
C SER A 95 -39.26 17.71 7.70
N ALA A 96 -40.42 17.18 7.37
CA ALA A 96 -41.21 17.61 6.24
C ALA A 96 -41.55 19.13 6.34
N VAL A 97 -41.51 19.74 5.18
CA VAL A 97 -41.73 21.15 4.89
C VAL A 97 -43.06 21.64 5.52
N ALA A 98 -43.00 22.68 6.33
CA ALA A 98 -44.11 23.58 6.55
C ALA A 98 -43.57 25.02 6.49
N SER A 99 -44.04 25.75 5.47
CA SER A 99 -43.78 27.18 5.29
C SER A 99 -44.43 28.02 6.39
N SER A 100 -43.64 28.81 7.12
CA SER A 100 -44.12 30.05 7.70
C SER A 100 -42.95 31.05 7.84
N SER A 101 -43.15 32.19 7.24
CA SER A 101 -42.28 33.36 7.27
C SER A 101 -42.19 33.93 8.69
N SER A 102 -40.97 34.06 9.21
CA SER A 102 -40.65 35.02 10.28
C SER A 102 -39.19 35.44 10.08
N GLU A 103 -39.01 36.75 9.93
CA GLU A 103 -37.72 37.40 9.91
C GLU A 103 -36.92 37.05 11.16
N VAL A 104 -35.79 36.42 10.99
CA VAL A 104 -34.75 36.35 12.01
C VAL A 104 -33.53 37.02 11.48
N THR A 105 -33.17 38.12 12.10
CA THR A 105 -31.93 38.85 11.93
C THR A 105 -30.73 37.91 11.87
N SER A 106 -30.05 37.91 10.72
CA SER A 106 -28.81 37.21 10.49
C SER A 106 -27.72 37.79 11.41
N SER A 107 -27.38 37.12 12.49
CA SER A 107 -26.03 37.20 13.03
C SER A 107 -25.19 36.20 12.24
N SER A 108 -24.53 36.68 11.20
CA SER A 108 -23.45 35.94 10.54
C SER A 108 -22.30 35.79 11.55
N SER A 109 -22.23 34.63 12.22
CA SER A 109 -20.97 34.20 12.80
C SER A 109 -20.08 33.86 11.59
N GLU A 110 -19.22 34.77 11.20
CA GLU A 110 -18.10 34.49 10.35
C GLU A 110 -17.35 33.32 11.01
N VAL A 111 -17.34 32.17 10.34
CA VAL A 111 -16.38 31.09 10.64
C VAL A 111 -15.03 31.68 10.29
N GLN A 112 -14.33 32.19 11.29
CA GLN A 112 -12.98 32.69 11.14
C GLN A 112 -12.14 31.49 10.70
N GLU A 113 -11.79 31.44 9.40
CA GLU A 113 -10.84 30.43 8.91
C GLU A 113 -9.56 30.54 9.72
N ASP A 114 -9.12 29.43 10.29
CA ASP A 114 -7.83 29.37 10.97
C ASP A 114 -6.73 29.59 9.93
N THR A 115 -6.25 30.81 9.84
CA THR A 115 -5.16 31.20 8.91
C THR A 115 -3.78 30.84 9.43
N THR A 116 -3.70 30.13 10.55
CA THR A 116 -2.42 29.70 11.12
C THR A 116 -1.66 28.82 10.13
N GLN A 117 -0.41 29.22 9.85
CA GLN A 117 0.48 28.45 8.99
C GLN A 117 1.48 27.69 9.86
N TYR A 118 1.69 26.44 9.49
CA TYR A 118 2.67 25.54 10.07
C TYR A 118 3.74 25.20 9.06
N GLN A 119 4.93 24.86 9.53
CA GLN A 119 5.99 24.35 8.67
C GLN A 119 6.06 22.83 8.75
N ALA A 120 5.95 22.16 7.60
CA ALA A 120 6.16 20.72 7.47
C ALA A 120 7.51 20.48 6.77
N SER A 121 8.48 19.92 7.49
CA SER A 121 9.85 19.66 7.02
C SER A 121 10.12 18.17 7.00
N TYR A 122 10.60 17.71 5.84
CA TYR A 122 10.96 16.31 5.59
C TYR A 122 12.42 16.26 5.12
N ARG A 123 13.22 15.35 5.68
CA ARG A 123 14.65 15.22 5.36
C ARG A 123 15.05 13.76 5.20
N VAL A 124 16.19 13.51 4.60
CA VAL A 124 16.85 12.21 4.62
C VAL A 124 17.94 12.19 5.70
N ASP A 125 18.17 11.04 6.33
CA ASP A 125 19.15 10.88 7.42
C ASP A 125 20.59 10.92 6.94
N LYS A 126 20.85 10.44 5.72
CA LYS A 126 22.19 10.36 5.12
C LYS A 126 22.17 10.73 3.65
N THR A 127 23.15 11.47 3.22
CA THR A 127 23.38 11.70 1.80
C THR A 127 23.72 10.38 1.10
N GLY A 128 22.98 10.04 0.05
CA GLY A 128 23.17 8.81 -0.73
C GLY A 128 22.34 7.60 -0.29
N GLY A 129 21.70 7.62 0.89
CA GLY A 129 20.81 6.55 1.35
C GLY A 129 19.46 6.50 0.61
N GLY A 130 19.00 7.65 0.16
CA GLY A 130 17.75 7.80 -0.58
C GLY A 130 17.41 9.26 -0.81
N THR A 131 16.24 9.50 -1.37
CA THR A 131 15.67 10.82 -1.63
C THR A 131 14.20 10.87 -1.21
N LEU A 132 13.61 12.06 -1.33
CA LEU A 132 12.19 12.31 -1.10
C LEU A 132 11.51 12.67 -2.41
N SER A 133 10.23 12.32 -2.51
CA SER A 133 9.35 12.66 -3.63
C SER A 133 7.99 13.12 -3.10
N ALA A 134 7.47 14.25 -3.60
CA ALA A 134 6.16 14.77 -3.28
C ALA A 134 5.62 15.60 -4.46
N GLY A 135 4.53 15.17 -5.08
CA GLY A 135 4.00 15.82 -6.27
C GLY A 135 5.04 15.94 -7.39
N ASN A 136 5.39 17.17 -7.76
CA ASN A 136 6.40 17.45 -8.79
C ASN A 136 7.84 17.51 -8.22
N ASP A 137 8.00 17.53 -6.91
CA ASP A 137 9.30 17.57 -6.24
C ASP A 137 9.87 16.16 -6.10
N ASN A 138 10.81 15.79 -6.97
CA ASN A 138 11.43 14.48 -6.98
C ASN A 138 12.94 14.56 -6.73
N GLY A 139 13.51 13.52 -6.12
CA GLY A 139 14.95 13.41 -5.92
C GLY A 139 15.53 14.41 -4.92
N LYS A 140 14.72 14.93 -4.02
CA LYS A 140 15.14 15.93 -3.02
C LYS A 140 15.67 15.25 -1.75
N THR A 141 16.62 15.89 -1.09
CA THR A 141 17.10 15.47 0.23
C THR A 141 16.37 16.19 1.37
N THR A 142 15.69 17.28 1.04
CA THR A 142 14.86 18.06 1.96
C THR A 142 13.67 18.63 1.20
N LEU A 143 12.49 18.56 1.80
CA LEU A 143 11.26 19.19 1.36
C LEU A 143 10.71 20.01 2.53
N THR A 144 10.26 21.23 2.27
CA THR A 144 9.66 22.11 3.29
C THR A 144 8.45 22.80 2.69
N TYR A 145 7.33 22.70 3.39
CA TYR A 145 6.04 23.28 2.97
C TYR A 145 5.50 24.18 4.08
N SER A 146 4.92 25.32 3.70
CA SER A 146 4.05 26.09 4.57
C SER A 146 2.63 25.59 4.37
N VAL A 147 1.97 25.12 5.42
CA VAL A 147 0.68 24.43 5.35
C VAL A 147 -0.30 25.02 6.38
N GLY A 148 -1.52 25.25 5.94
CA GLY A 148 -2.61 25.61 6.86
C GLY A 148 -3.11 24.38 7.66
N ALA A 149 -3.83 24.64 8.75
CA ALA A 149 -4.32 23.60 9.66
C ALA A 149 -5.12 22.48 8.95
N SER A 150 -5.89 22.80 7.92
CA SER A 150 -6.73 21.85 7.16
C SER A 150 -6.05 21.21 5.95
N GLN A 151 -4.83 21.63 5.62
CA GLN A 151 -4.10 21.10 4.45
C GLN A 151 -3.45 19.75 4.76
N SER A 152 -3.03 19.07 3.70
CA SER A 152 -2.30 17.81 3.79
C SER A 152 -1.09 17.80 2.86
N VAL A 153 -0.04 17.08 3.27
CA VAL A 153 1.18 16.84 2.48
C VAL A 153 1.45 15.36 2.42
N SER A 154 1.65 14.84 1.22
CA SER A 154 2.05 13.44 1.01
C SER A 154 3.49 13.38 0.51
N VAL A 155 4.34 12.64 1.21
CA VAL A 155 5.77 12.50 0.90
C VAL A 155 6.14 11.01 0.86
N THR A 156 6.91 10.63 -0.15
CA THR A 156 7.44 9.28 -0.31
C THR A 156 8.96 9.29 -0.12
N ALA A 157 9.45 8.43 0.76
CA ALA A 157 10.87 8.13 0.87
C ALA A 157 11.27 7.13 -0.23
N VAL A 158 12.24 7.50 -1.06
CA VAL A 158 12.72 6.72 -2.22
C VAL A 158 14.14 6.24 -1.94
N PRO A 159 14.35 4.95 -1.61
CA PRO A 159 15.69 4.42 -1.36
C PRO A 159 16.58 4.51 -2.61
N ALA A 160 17.85 4.83 -2.42
CA ALA A 160 18.87 4.69 -3.44
C ALA A 160 19.20 3.21 -3.71
N SER A 161 19.84 2.93 -4.84
CA SER A 161 20.35 1.58 -5.12
C SER A 161 21.22 1.07 -3.96
N GLY A 162 21.01 -0.17 -3.55
CA GLY A 162 21.72 -0.76 -2.41
C GLY A 162 21.28 -0.25 -1.03
N HIS A 163 20.11 0.34 -0.94
CA HIS A 163 19.51 0.78 0.32
C HIS A 163 18.03 0.38 0.40
N VAL A 164 17.53 0.31 1.64
CA VAL A 164 16.11 0.14 1.95
C VAL A 164 15.65 1.28 2.87
N PHE A 165 14.39 1.67 2.74
CA PHE A 165 13.77 2.56 3.70
C PHE A 165 13.44 1.79 4.98
N VAL A 166 13.86 2.31 6.13
CA VAL A 166 13.63 1.67 7.43
C VAL A 166 12.36 2.20 8.09
N LYS A 167 12.35 3.51 8.34
CA LYS A 167 11.25 4.22 8.98
C LYS A 167 11.44 5.73 8.88
N TRP A 168 10.45 6.49 9.23
CA TRP A 168 10.58 7.89 9.58
C TRP A 168 11.03 8.04 11.04
N SER A 169 11.62 9.19 11.40
CA SER A 169 12.17 9.45 12.73
C SER A 169 11.13 9.35 13.85
N ASP A 170 9.87 9.61 13.55
CA ASP A 170 8.73 9.49 14.44
C ASP A 170 8.17 8.05 14.55
N GLY A 171 8.82 7.07 13.93
CA GLY A 171 8.47 5.65 14.01
C GLY A 171 7.57 5.13 12.88
N VAL A 172 7.02 5.98 12.01
CA VAL A 172 6.21 5.55 10.86
C VAL A 172 7.04 4.68 9.92
N THR A 173 6.55 3.47 9.60
CA THR A 173 7.26 2.48 8.76
C THR A 173 6.81 2.46 7.31
N ASN A 174 5.68 3.08 6.98
CA ASN A 174 5.28 3.21 5.58
C ASN A 174 6.17 4.25 4.89
N LYS A 175 6.79 3.88 3.77
CA LYS A 175 7.66 4.79 2.99
C LYS A 175 6.92 6.01 2.45
N THR A 176 5.64 5.86 2.12
CA THR A 176 4.76 6.98 1.78
C THR A 176 3.95 7.37 3.00
N ARG A 177 4.08 8.63 3.40
CA ARG A 177 3.30 9.20 4.51
C ARG A 177 2.44 10.35 4.01
N THR A 178 1.30 10.53 4.63
CA THR A 178 0.45 11.70 4.43
C THR A 178 0.18 12.33 5.79
N ASP A 179 0.64 13.57 5.95
CA ASP A 179 0.43 14.36 7.15
C ASP A 179 -0.67 15.39 6.88
N ALA A 180 -1.61 15.51 7.80
CA ALA A 180 -2.78 16.38 7.69
C ALA A 180 -3.20 16.90 9.08
N ASN A 181 -4.11 17.87 9.11
CA ASN A 181 -4.64 18.45 10.35
C ASN A 181 -3.52 19.01 11.26
N PHE A 182 -2.67 19.83 10.66
CA PHE A 182 -1.53 20.42 11.34
C PHE A 182 -1.99 21.28 12.53
N LYS A 183 -1.36 21.05 13.69
CA LYS A 183 -1.54 21.82 14.92
C LYS A 183 -0.22 22.38 15.46
N GLN A 184 0.87 21.99 14.85
CA GLN A 184 2.25 22.41 15.15
C GLN A 184 3.14 22.13 13.94
N ASN A 185 4.34 22.68 13.95
CA ASN A 185 5.33 22.36 12.94
C ASN A 185 5.69 20.88 12.99
N LEU A 186 5.92 20.29 11.82
CA LEU A 186 6.39 18.91 11.66
C LEU A 186 7.84 18.92 11.17
N ASP A 187 8.67 18.11 11.80
CA ASP A 187 10.06 17.88 11.36
C ASP A 187 10.37 16.39 11.46
N VAL A 188 10.46 15.72 10.32
CA VAL A 188 10.66 14.26 10.25
C VAL A 188 11.77 13.91 9.27
N THR A 189 12.49 12.84 9.60
CA THR A 189 13.63 12.35 8.82
C THR A 189 13.37 10.93 8.34
N ALA A 190 13.54 10.69 7.04
CA ALA A 190 13.53 9.36 6.45
C ALA A 190 14.84 8.64 6.74
N VAL A 191 14.78 7.49 7.38
CA VAL A 191 15.94 6.69 7.76
C VAL A 191 16.11 5.56 6.74
N PHE A 192 17.32 5.47 6.16
CA PHE A 192 17.68 4.45 5.21
C PHE A 192 18.80 3.56 5.76
N ALA A 193 18.89 2.33 5.29
CA ALA A 193 19.95 1.40 5.63
C ALA A 193 20.52 0.74 4.38
N ALA A 194 21.82 0.54 4.37
CA ALA A 194 22.49 -0.22 3.32
C ALA A 194 22.00 -1.68 3.31
N ALA A 195 21.80 -2.21 2.11
CA ALA A 195 21.31 -3.55 1.88
C ALA A 195 21.87 -4.08 0.55
N SER A 196 22.23 -5.34 0.48
CA SER A 196 22.69 -5.95 -0.75
C SER A 196 22.30 -7.42 -0.82
N VAL A 197 22.10 -7.91 -2.04
CA VAL A 197 21.92 -9.32 -2.34
C VAL A 197 22.91 -9.67 -3.45
N GLN A 198 23.66 -10.75 -3.28
CA GLN A 198 24.54 -11.27 -4.29
C GLN A 198 24.26 -12.76 -4.48
N ILE A 199 24.24 -13.22 -5.74
CA ILE A 199 24.08 -14.63 -6.03
C ILE A 199 25.35 -15.19 -6.68
N SER A 200 25.61 -16.45 -6.38
CA SER A 200 26.65 -17.27 -6.98
C SER A 200 26.04 -18.60 -7.43
N SER A 201 26.71 -19.30 -8.33
CA SER A 201 26.30 -20.64 -8.74
C SER A 201 27.43 -21.65 -8.60
N SER A 202 27.06 -22.90 -8.41
CA SER A 202 27.93 -24.05 -8.39
C SER A 202 27.26 -25.21 -9.14
N GLY A 203 28.04 -26.28 -9.43
CA GLY A 203 27.52 -27.46 -10.11
C GLY A 203 27.86 -27.46 -11.62
N LYS A 204 27.18 -28.31 -12.38
CA LYS A 204 27.50 -28.57 -13.80
C LYS A 204 26.27 -28.22 -14.66
N ALA A 205 26.42 -27.21 -15.50
CA ALA A 205 25.41 -26.78 -16.46
C ALA A 205 25.45 -27.69 -17.72
N ALA A 206 25.20 -28.98 -17.56
CA ALA A 206 25.12 -29.94 -18.66
C ALA A 206 23.93 -30.88 -18.41
N VAL A 207 23.33 -31.41 -19.46
CA VAL A 207 22.20 -32.36 -19.37
C VAL A 207 22.53 -33.51 -18.41
N GLY A 208 21.61 -33.79 -17.48
CA GLY A 208 21.81 -34.79 -16.42
C GLY A 208 22.59 -34.26 -15.19
N GLY A 209 23.11 -33.04 -15.25
CA GLY A 209 23.71 -32.33 -14.11
C GLY A 209 22.70 -31.44 -13.38
N SER A 210 23.21 -30.60 -12.49
CA SER A 210 22.41 -29.56 -11.80
C SER A 210 23.25 -28.32 -11.54
N CYS A 211 22.59 -27.17 -11.47
CA CYS A 211 23.17 -25.92 -11.00
C CYS A 211 22.50 -25.55 -9.65
N THR A 212 23.33 -25.26 -8.66
CA THR A 212 22.86 -24.74 -7.36
C THR A 212 23.19 -23.27 -7.27
N PHE A 213 22.19 -22.46 -7.02
CA PHE A 213 22.30 -21.01 -6.84
C PHE A 213 22.25 -20.70 -5.35
N HIS A 214 23.16 -19.84 -4.90
CA HIS A 214 23.27 -19.42 -3.50
C HIS A 214 23.13 -17.92 -3.43
N ALA A 215 22.27 -17.42 -2.53
CA ALA A 215 22.13 -16.00 -2.26
C ALA A 215 22.83 -15.63 -0.95
N LYS A 216 23.69 -14.62 -1.02
CA LYS A 216 24.25 -13.93 0.14
C LYS A 216 23.52 -12.62 0.33
N ILE A 217 22.73 -12.55 1.41
CA ILE A 217 21.98 -11.36 1.82
C ILE A 217 22.79 -10.61 2.86
N SER A 218 22.93 -9.30 2.70
CA SER A 218 23.63 -8.42 3.63
C SER A 218 22.81 -7.16 3.88
N GLY A 219 22.65 -6.80 5.13
CA GLY A 219 21.85 -5.68 5.59
C GLY A 219 21.02 -6.07 6.79
N LYS A 220 20.97 -5.22 7.81
CA LYS A 220 20.31 -5.51 9.09
C LYS A 220 18.82 -5.83 8.98
N TYR A 221 18.17 -5.30 7.95
CA TYR A 221 16.71 -5.34 7.79
C TYR A 221 16.24 -6.31 6.71
N LEU A 222 17.15 -6.99 6.01
CA LEU A 222 16.77 -7.97 5.00
C LEU A 222 16.63 -9.35 5.63
N GLU A 223 15.47 -9.95 5.48
CA GLU A 223 15.15 -11.29 5.95
C GLU A 223 15.24 -12.31 4.82
N ALA A 224 15.75 -13.50 5.12
CA ALA A 224 15.94 -14.57 4.14
C ALA A 224 14.61 -15.07 3.56
N ASP A 225 13.54 -15.09 4.33
CA ASP A 225 12.21 -15.53 3.93
C ASP A 225 11.55 -14.60 2.89
N SER A 226 12.00 -13.34 2.81
CA SER A 226 11.53 -12.37 1.80
C SER A 226 12.15 -12.56 0.42
N ILE A 227 13.11 -13.49 0.25
CA ILE A 227 13.78 -13.72 -1.04
C ILE A 227 12.84 -14.35 -2.06
N ARG A 228 12.93 -13.86 -3.31
CA ARG A 228 12.25 -14.41 -4.48
C ARG A 228 13.27 -14.59 -5.59
N TRP A 229 13.20 -15.72 -6.28
CA TRP A 229 14.08 -16.06 -7.39
C TRP A 229 13.38 -15.91 -8.72
N TYR A 230 14.12 -15.48 -9.71
CA TYR A 230 13.61 -15.27 -11.06
C TYR A 230 14.49 -15.97 -12.08
N ALA A 231 13.87 -16.66 -13.02
CA ALA A 231 14.51 -17.25 -14.18
C ALA A 231 13.91 -16.62 -15.45
N ASN A 232 14.76 -16.00 -16.29
CA ASN A 232 14.33 -15.25 -17.48
C ASN A 232 13.21 -14.23 -17.23
N GLY A 233 13.22 -13.59 -16.04
CA GLY A 233 12.19 -12.62 -15.63
C GLY A 233 10.91 -13.21 -15.04
N VAL A 234 10.79 -14.54 -15.00
CA VAL A 234 9.63 -15.24 -14.40
C VAL A 234 9.99 -15.68 -12.98
N GLU A 235 9.09 -15.41 -12.03
CA GLU A 235 9.29 -15.83 -10.64
C GLU A 235 9.21 -17.35 -10.49
N ALA A 236 10.20 -17.93 -9.81
CA ALA A 236 10.21 -19.32 -9.39
C ALA A 236 9.55 -19.46 -8.03
N ALA A 237 8.21 -19.51 -8.00
CA ALA A 237 7.43 -19.49 -6.76
C ALA A 237 7.80 -20.59 -5.75
N SER A 238 8.18 -21.78 -6.23
CA SER A 238 8.64 -22.91 -5.39
C SER A 238 9.96 -22.65 -4.67
N ALA A 239 10.74 -21.65 -5.12
CA ALA A 239 12.03 -21.25 -4.54
C ALA A 239 11.90 -20.07 -3.57
N ALA A 240 10.67 -19.60 -3.30
CA ALA A 240 10.42 -18.49 -2.40
C ALA A 240 10.94 -18.79 -0.98
N GLY A 241 11.60 -17.80 -0.36
CA GLY A 241 12.15 -17.94 0.99
C GLY A 241 13.42 -18.80 1.11
N GLN A 242 13.94 -19.33 0.02
CA GLN A 242 15.12 -20.20 0.04
C GLN A 242 16.37 -19.43 -0.36
N THR A 243 17.40 -19.44 0.45
CA THR A 243 18.71 -18.83 0.13
C THR A 243 19.60 -19.72 -0.75
N SER A 244 19.18 -20.95 -1.00
CA SER A 244 19.87 -21.90 -1.89
C SER A 244 18.84 -22.68 -2.70
N VAL A 245 18.97 -22.69 -4.01
CA VAL A 245 18.05 -23.34 -4.94
C VAL A 245 18.83 -24.19 -5.94
N THR A 246 18.45 -25.46 -6.08
CA THR A 246 19.06 -26.38 -7.04
C THR A 246 18.12 -26.62 -8.20
N VAL A 247 18.63 -26.38 -9.42
CA VAL A 247 17.90 -26.58 -10.67
C VAL A 247 18.53 -27.73 -11.44
N PRO A 248 17.81 -28.84 -11.67
CA PRO A 248 18.30 -29.91 -12.56
C PRO A 248 18.32 -29.43 -13.99
N ILE A 249 19.38 -29.82 -14.74
CA ILE A 249 19.53 -29.47 -16.13
C ILE A 249 18.93 -30.58 -16.98
N THR A 250 17.82 -30.29 -17.62
CA THR A 250 17.09 -31.26 -18.47
C THR A 250 17.55 -31.20 -19.92
N ALA A 251 17.18 -32.20 -20.71
CA ALA A 251 17.50 -32.25 -22.15
C ALA A 251 16.87 -31.06 -22.92
N GLU A 252 15.71 -30.56 -22.47
CA GLU A 252 15.02 -29.40 -23.08
C GLU A 252 15.83 -28.10 -22.94
N MET A 253 16.72 -28.02 -21.94
CA MET A 253 17.60 -26.86 -21.73
C MET A 253 18.84 -26.89 -22.56
N GLN A 254 19.10 -27.97 -23.31
CA GLN A 254 20.31 -28.14 -24.10
C GLN A 254 20.45 -27.07 -25.20
N GLY A 255 21.61 -26.45 -25.29
CA GLY A 255 21.88 -25.36 -26.24
C GLY A 255 21.25 -24.03 -25.89
N THR A 256 20.61 -23.91 -24.72
CA THR A 256 19.97 -22.66 -24.27
C THR A 256 20.81 -21.90 -23.24
N THR A 257 20.53 -20.63 -23.11
CA THR A 257 21.05 -19.77 -22.03
C THR A 257 19.90 -19.21 -21.23
N PHE A 258 19.97 -19.29 -19.92
CA PHE A 258 18.97 -18.68 -19.02
C PHE A 258 19.62 -17.76 -18.00
N LYS A 259 18.85 -16.72 -17.60
CA LYS A 259 19.28 -15.69 -16.66
C LYS A 259 18.63 -15.94 -15.32
N VAL A 260 19.42 -15.87 -14.24
CA VAL A 260 18.93 -16.04 -12.87
C VAL A 260 19.32 -14.83 -12.04
N TYR A 261 18.37 -14.31 -11.28
CA TYR A 261 18.61 -13.30 -10.25
C TYR A 261 17.65 -13.50 -9.09
N ALA A 262 17.95 -12.86 -7.96
CA ALA A 262 17.12 -12.88 -6.75
C ALA A 262 16.75 -11.46 -6.34
N VAL A 263 15.58 -11.31 -5.74
CA VAL A 263 15.06 -10.06 -5.16
C VAL A 263 14.71 -10.31 -3.71
N VAL A 264 15.13 -9.41 -2.83
CA VAL A 264 14.73 -9.40 -1.41
C VAL A 264 13.99 -8.11 -1.12
N SER A 265 12.94 -8.16 -0.33
CA SER A 265 12.08 -7.01 -0.03
C SER A 265 12.08 -6.66 1.46
N TYR A 266 11.94 -5.35 1.74
CA TYR A 266 11.74 -4.82 3.09
C TYR A 266 10.95 -3.51 3.01
N ASN A 267 9.88 -3.38 3.78
CA ASN A 267 9.02 -2.17 3.84
C ASN A 267 8.69 -1.58 2.45
N GLY A 268 8.29 -2.43 1.50
CA GLY A 268 7.98 -2.03 0.14
C GLY A 268 9.18 -1.54 -0.68
N SER A 269 10.40 -1.66 -0.17
CA SER A 269 11.65 -1.50 -0.91
C SER A 269 12.14 -2.86 -1.39
N THR A 270 12.83 -2.91 -2.53
CA THR A 270 13.41 -4.14 -3.08
C THR A 270 14.90 -3.96 -3.35
N VAL A 271 15.66 -5.02 -3.11
CA VAL A 271 17.08 -5.11 -3.48
C VAL A 271 17.25 -6.29 -4.40
N THR A 272 17.76 -6.03 -5.60
CA THR A 272 17.99 -7.05 -6.62
C THR A 272 19.45 -7.44 -6.64
N SER A 273 19.72 -8.73 -6.80
CA SER A 273 21.08 -9.27 -6.92
C SER A 273 21.71 -8.95 -8.28
N ASN A 274 22.98 -9.31 -8.42
CA ASN A 274 23.59 -9.54 -9.74
C ASN A 274 22.78 -10.60 -10.51
N THR A 275 22.86 -10.57 -11.85
CA THR A 275 22.28 -11.59 -12.72
C THR A 275 23.38 -12.57 -13.14
N LEU A 276 23.10 -13.88 -13.05
CA LEU A 276 23.94 -14.91 -13.60
C LEU A 276 23.35 -15.41 -14.93
N GLU A 277 24.18 -15.56 -15.94
CA GLU A 277 23.82 -16.19 -17.20
C GLU A 277 24.42 -17.60 -17.21
N ILE A 278 23.56 -18.60 -17.37
CA ILE A 278 23.92 -20.01 -17.39
C ILE A 278 23.68 -20.55 -18.81
N THR A 279 24.75 -20.97 -19.48
CA THR A 279 24.66 -21.59 -20.81
C THR A 279 24.79 -23.10 -20.67
N VAL A 280 23.80 -23.84 -21.16
CA VAL A 280 23.83 -25.29 -21.25
C VAL A 280 24.42 -25.66 -22.62
N PRO A 281 25.54 -26.40 -22.70
CA PRO A 281 26.15 -26.77 -23.95
C PRO A 281 25.17 -27.52 -24.87
N GLY A 282 25.32 -27.30 -26.18
CA GLY A 282 24.68 -28.10 -27.21
C GLY A 282 25.13 -29.55 -27.21
N ALA A 283 24.47 -30.40 -27.99
CA ALA A 283 24.94 -31.75 -28.20
C ALA A 283 26.33 -31.72 -28.87
N PRO A 284 27.25 -32.61 -28.48
CA PRO A 284 28.49 -32.76 -29.24
C PRO A 284 28.18 -33.11 -30.71
N ALA A 285 28.92 -32.49 -31.63
CA ALA A 285 28.79 -32.73 -33.05
C ALA A 285 29.19 -34.15 -33.40
#